data_29b118655c92b4e6a27a21e58900c73e
#
_entry.id   29b118655c92b4e6a27a21e58900c73e
#
_cell.length_a   1.000
_cell.length_b   1.000
_cell.length_c   1.000
_cell.angle_alpha   90.00
_cell.angle_beta   90.00
_cell.angle_gamma   90.00
#
_symmetry.space_group_name_H-M   'P 1'
#
loop_
_entity.id
_entity.type
_entity.pdbx_description
1 polymer ?
#
loop_
_entity_poly.entity_id
_entity_poly.type
_entity_poly.pdbx_seq_one_letter_code
_entity_poly.pdbx_strand_id
1 'polypeptide(L)'
;MGGFFGTISTKSCVNDLFYGTDYNSHLGTKRAGLVMFDKEKGFSRKIHNLERDYFRSKFEDELDSFSGQQGIGVISDTDPQPIIVNSHLGRYAVVTVAKINNLREIADELLERRMHFSELSANNINQTELVALLINMGRTFVEGINLVYRKIEGSCSMLILTEKGLIAARDFLGRTPIVIGKKEGAYAVSSETTSFPNLDFNRERDLGPGEIVFLTANTLEVLQEPFKREQICSFLWVYYGFPASDYNGINVEAVREANCRRE
;
A
#
# COMPACT_ATOMS: atom_id res chain seq x y z
N MET A 1 7.78 3.53 -9.68
CA MET A 1 6.94 2.45 -9.10
C MET A 1 6.98 2.57 -7.58
N GLY A 2 6.55 1.59 -6.86
CA GLY A 2 6.56 1.58 -5.40
C GLY A 2 6.09 0.24 -4.87
N GLY A 3 6.21 0.07 -3.56
CA GLY A 3 5.68 -1.08 -2.84
C GLY A 3 5.25 -0.65 -1.45
N PHE A 4 4.33 -1.37 -0.86
CA PHE A 4 3.85 -1.10 0.47
C PHE A 4 3.82 -2.37 1.33
N PHE A 5 3.83 -2.15 2.63
CA PHE A 5 3.61 -3.15 3.64
C PHE A 5 2.65 -2.61 4.71
N GLY A 6 1.73 -3.43 5.15
CA GLY A 6 0.83 -3.13 6.25
C GLY A 6 0.79 -4.30 7.23
N THR A 7 0.62 -4.03 8.50
CA THR A 7 0.49 -5.07 9.51
C THR A 7 -0.44 -4.66 10.64
N ILE A 8 -1.14 -5.64 11.17
CA ILE A 8 -2.01 -5.50 12.34
C ILE A 8 -1.84 -6.72 13.24
N SER A 9 -1.64 -6.50 14.54
CA SER A 9 -1.26 -7.54 15.50
C SER A 9 -1.93 -7.32 16.85
N THR A 10 -2.01 -8.37 17.64
CA THR A 10 -2.36 -8.29 19.07
C THR A 10 -1.24 -7.74 19.95
N LYS A 11 -0.02 -7.65 19.41
CA LYS A 11 1.18 -7.12 20.09
C LYS A 11 1.73 -5.94 19.32
N SER A 12 2.73 -5.24 19.86
CA SER A 12 3.45 -4.21 19.09
C SER A 12 4.00 -4.78 17.79
N CYS A 13 3.76 -4.08 16.67
CA CYS A 13 4.19 -4.50 15.34
C CYS A 13 5.16 -3.49 14.67
N VAL A 14 5.85 -2.66 15.46
CA VAL A 14 6.81 -1.67 14.94
C VAL A 14 7.88 -2.34 14.08
N ASN A 15 8.50 -3.40 14.58
CA ASN A 15 9.55 -4.12 13.85
C ASN A 15 9.01 -4.81 12.59
N ASP A 16 7.83 -5.43 12.67
CA ASP A 16 7.19 -6.05 11.50
C ASP A 16 6.93 -4.99 10.41
N LEU A 17 6.45 -3.81 10.80
CA LEU A 17 6.22 -2.72 9.85
C LEU A 17 7.52 -2.21 9.23
N PHE A 18 8.53 -1.99 10.05
CA PHE A 18 9.83 -1.47 9.60
C PHE A 18 10.49 -2.42 8.60
N TYR A 19 10.74 -3.66 9.01
CA TYR A 19 11.39 -4.64 8.14
C TYR A 19 10.53 -5.02 6.94
N GLY A 20 9.20 -5.16 7.13
CA GLY A 20 8.29 -5.45 6.03
C GLY A 20 8.28 -4.36 4.96
N THR A 21 8.40 -3.08 5.37
CA THR A 21 8.52 -1.97 4.41
C THR A 21 9.90 -1.97 3.75
N ASP A 22 10.98 -2.22 4.50
CA ASP A 22 12.34 -2.29 3.97
C ASP A 22 12.49 -3.34 2.87
N TYR A 23 11.81 -4.49 2.99
CA TYR A 23 11.80 -5.52 1.94
C TYR A 23 11.23 -5.04 0.60
N ASN A 24 10.50 -3.93 0.56
CA ASN A 24 10.02 -3.30 -0.66
C ASN A 24 10.97 -2.22 -1.22
N SER A 25 12.17 -2.01 -0.63
CA SER A 25 13.10 -0.93 -0.99
C SER A 25 13.61 -0.99 -2.44
N HIS A 26 13.61 -2.17 -3.06
CA HIS A 26 13.98 -2.33 -4.47
C HIS A 26 12.87 -1.85 -5.44
N LEU A 27 11.65 -1.62 -4.97
CA LEU A 27 10.52 -1.17 -5.79
C LEU A 27 10.44 0.36 -5.95
N GLY A 28 11.26 1.11 -5.22
CA GLY A 28 11.29 2.57 -5.31
C GLY A 28 12.52 3.16 -4.63
N THR A 29 12.96 4.34 -5.07
CA THR A 29 14.25 4.93 -4.67
C THR A 29 14.15 6.37 -4.18
N LYS A 30 12.97 6.99 -4.20
CA LYS A 30 12.89 8.43 -3.93
C LYS A 30 12.35 8.77 -2.56
N ARG A 31 11.33 8.07 -2.09
CA ARG A 31 10.65 8.40 -0.86
C ARG A 31 10.23 7.15 -0.11
N ALA A 32 10.19 7.27 1.20
CA ALA A 32 9.55 6.27 2.04
C ALA A 32 8.78 6.93 3.17
N GLY A 33 7.78 6.24 3.68
CA GLY A 33 7.05 6.69 4.84
C GLY A 33 6.43 5.56 5.61
N LEU A 34 6.35 5.77 6.92
CA LEU A 34 5.70 4.89 7.86
C LEU A 34 4.62 5.66 8.62
N VAL A 35 3.51 5.01 8.89
CA VAL A 35 2.51 5.49 9.85
C VAL A 35 2.04 4.34 10.71
N MET A 36 1.94 4.59 12.00
CA MET A 36 1.37 3.67 12.97
C MET A 36 0.20 4.32 13.71
N PHE A 37 -0.72 3.49 14.16
CA PHE A 37 -1.79 3.90 15.05
C PHE A 37 -1.63 3.21 16.40
N ASP A 38 -1.63 4.03 17.43
CA ASP A 38 -1.64 3.65 18.84
C ASP A 38 -2.93 4.17 19.48
N LYS A 39 -3.57 3.35 20.31
CA LYS A 39 -4.86 3.73 20.93
C LYS A 39 -4.78 4.92 21.86
N GLU A 40 -3.61 5.14 22.49
CA GLU A 40 -3.41 6.26 23.43
C GLU A 40 -2.82 7.49 22.75
N LYS A 41 -1.88 7.29 21.82
CA LYS A 41 -1.13 8.39 21.17
C LYS A 41 -1.73 8.81 19.82
N GLY A 42 -2.62 8.00 19.24
CA GLY A 42 -3.19 8.22 17.91
C GLY A 42 -2.22 7.85 16.78
N PHE A 43 -2.32 8.57 15.66
CA PHE A 43 -1.47 8.35 14.49
C PHE A 43 -0.11 9.03 14.64
N SER A 44 0.97 8.29 14.43
CA SER A 44 2.34 8.80 14.29
C SER A 44 2.86 8.52 12.88
N ARG A 45 3.38 9.55 12.20
CA ARG A 45 3.83 9.49 10.79
C ARG A 45 5.24 10.04 10.66
N LYS A 46 6.08 9.35 9.86
CA LYS A 46 7.37 9.83 9.39
C LYS A 46 7.49 9.60 7.90
N ILE A 47 8.05 10.57 7.17
CA ILE A 47 8.31 10.50 5.72
C ILE A 47 9.72 11.00 5.47
N HIS A 48 10.49 10.26 4.68
CA HIS A 48 11.86 10.61 4.31
C HIS A 48 12.10 10.56 2.80
N ASN A 49 13.02 11.41 2.36
CA ASN A 49 13.61 11.32 1.02
C ASN A 49 14.73 10.26 1.04
N LEU A 50 14.71 9.35 0.07
CA LEU A 50 15.67 8.26 -0.07
C LEU A 50 16.65 8.44 -1.24
N GLU A 51 16.60 9.55 -1.99
CA GLU A 51 17.42 9.74 -3.20
C GLU A 51 18.92 9.64 -2.96
N ARG A 52 19.37 9.84 -1.72
CA ARG A 52 20.77 9.79 -1.34
C ARG A 52 21.07 8.84 -0.18
N ASP A 53 20.07 8.16 0.33
CA ASP A 53 20.16 7.35 1.54
C ASP A 53 19.32 6.07 1.41
N TYR A 54 19.63 5.09 2.24
CA TYR A 54 18.87 3.85 2.34
C TYR A 54 17.72 4.00 3.35
N PHE A 55 16.66 3.22 3.16
CA PHE A 55 15.50 3.19 4.06
C PHE A 55 15.91 3.00 5.53
N ARG A 56 16.74 1.98 5.82
CA ARG A 56 17.18 1.69 7.19
C ARG A 56 17.86 2.87 7.85
N SER A 57 18.82 3.51 7.18
CA SER A 57 19.57 4.64 7.73
C SER A 57 18.70 5.86 8.06
N LYS A 58 17.50 5.95 7.50
CA LYS A 58 16.56 7.06 7.77
C LYS A 58 15.57 6.76 8.89
N PHE A 59 15.18 5.51 9.07
CA PHE A 59 14.11 5.16 9.98
C PHE A 59 14.58 4.43 11.24
N GLU A 60 15.76 3.80 11.24
CA GLU A 60 16.22 2.94 12.33
C GLU A 60 16.33 3.72 13.66
N ASP A 61 16.92 4.91 13.64
CA ASP A 61 17.07 5.78 14.84
C ASP A 61 15.72 6.37 15.32
N GLU A 62 14.67 6.27 14.50
CA GLU A 62 13.35 6.81 14.82
C GLU A 62 12.36 5.74 15.32
N LEU A 63 12.74 4.47 15.33
CA LEU A 63 11.85 3.36 15.69
C LEU A 63 11.27 3.51 17.10
N ASP A 64 12.03 4.02 18.05
CA ASP A 64 11.59 4.27 19.43
C ASP A 64 10.48 5.35 19.51
N SER A 65 10.33 6.16 18.47
CA SER A 65 9.25 7.16 18.39
C SER A 65 7.92 6.57 17.98
N PHE A 66 7.91 5.35 17.43
CA PHE A 66 6.71 4.64 17.03
C PHE A 66 6.20 3.71 18.14
N SER A 67 4.90 3.62 18.24
CA SER A 67 4.21 2.62 19.06
C SER A 67 2.90 2.23 18.38
N GLY A 68 2.40 1.04 18.71
CA GLY A 68 1.09 0.60 18.22
C GLY A 68 1.07 -0.85 17.77
N GLN A 69 -0.14 -1.29 17.47
CA GLN A 69 -0.47 -2.65 17.07
C GLN A 69 -0.89 -2.75 15.61
N GLN A 70 -0.87 -1.64 14.89
CA GLN A 70 -1.20 -1.60 13.47
C GLN A 70 -0.48 -0.43 12.79
N GLY A 71 -0.08 -0.65 11.52
CA GLY A 71 0.63 0.35 10.76
C GLY A 71 0.69 0.00 9.28
N ILE A 72 1.00 1.02 8.47
CA ILE A 72 1.27 0.90 7.05
C ILE A 72 2.54 1.67 6.69
N GLY A 73 3.31 1.10 5.77
CA GLY A 73 4.53 1.69 5.25
C GLY A 73 4.58 1.60 3.73
N VAL A 74 5.35 2.47 3.11
CA VAL A 74 5.44 2.57 1.66
C VAL A 74 6.82 3.02 1.22
N ILE A 75 7.27 2.47 0.11
CA ILE A 75 8.38 2.96 -0.71
C ILE A 75 7.78 3.51 -2.01
N SER A 76 8.17 4.71 -2.43
CA SER A 76 7.57 5.39 -3.59
C SER A 76 8.61 6.14 -4.41
N ASP A 77 8.40 6.16 -5.73
CA ASP A 77 9.16 7.00 -6.67
C ASP A 77 8.46 8.34 -6.97
N THR A 78 7.28 8.57 -6.41
CA THR A 78 6.48 9.75 -6.74
C THR A 78 6.27 10.63 -5.52
N ASP A 79 5.25 10.34 -4.74
CA ASP A 79 4.70 11.28 -3.79
C ASP A 79 5.15 11.01 -2.35
N PRO A 80 5.26 12.07 -1.51
CA PRO A 80 5.32 11.90 -0.08
C PRO A 80 4.03 11.23 0.42
N GLN A 81 4.17 10.14 1.12
CA GLN A 81 3.09 9.38 1.74
C GLN A 81 3.66 8.55 2.91
N PRO A 82 2.84 8.11 3.88
CA PRO A 82 1.38 8.09 3.97
C PRO A 82 0.72 9.47 4.13
N ILE A 83 -0.53 9.60 3.68
CA ILE A 83 -1.37 10.78 3.93
C ILE A 83 -2.33 10.47 5.07
N ILE A 84 -2.36 11.33 6.11
CA ILE A 84 -3.34 11.23 7.21
C ILE A 84 -4.51 12.16 6.91
N VAL A 85 -5.71 11.63 6.98
CA VAL A 85 -6.96 12.33 6.67
C VAL A 85 -7.90 12.28 7.87
N ASN A 86 -8.60 13.39 8.12
CA ASN A 86 -9.71 13.46 9.04
C ASN A 86 -10.97 13.84 8.28
N SER A 87 -11.95 12.96 8.23
CA SER A 87 -13.15 13.11 7.41
C SER A 87 -14.39 12.53 8.09
N HIS A 88 -15.53 12.55 7.40
CA HIS A 88 -16.76 11.88 7.87
C HIS A 88 -16.61 10.34 7.97
N LEU A 89 -15.61 9.75 7.33
CA LEU A 89 -15.28 8.32 7.48
C LEU A 89 -14.43 8.03 8.74
N GLY A 90 -14.12 9.06 9.53
CA GLY A 90 -13.23 9.04 10.67
C GLY A 90 -11.81 9.48 10.29
N ARG A 91 -10.86 9.31 11.23
CA ARG A 91 -9.44 9.54 10.98
C ARG A 91 -8.82 8.27 10.41
N TYR A 92 -8.06 8.42 9.34
CA TYR A 92 -7.36 7.30 8.70
C TYR A 92 -6.06 7.77 8.02
N ALA A 93 -5.18 6.83 7.73
CA ALA A 93 -4.01 7.07 6.89
C ALA A 93 -4.10 6.20 5.63
N VAL A 94 -3.60 6.70 4.50
CA VAL A 94 -3.62 5.99 3.22
C VAL A 94 -2.25 6.01 2.56
N VAL A 95 -1.89 4.87 1.97
CA VAL A 95 -0.76 4.71 1.04
C VAL A 95 -1.24 4.11 -0.26
N THR A 96 -0.59 4.47 -1.35
CA THR A 96 -0.94 3.98 -2.68
C THR A 96 0.29 3.53 -3.47
N VAL A 97 0.12 2.49 -4.26
CA VAL A 97 0.97 2.17 -5.40
C VAL A 97 0.12 2.41 -6.63
N ALA A 98 0.33 3.56 -7.26
CA ALA A 98 -0.56 4.06 -8.29
C ALA A 98 0.20 4.60 -9.52
N LYS A 99 -0.47 4.51 -10.67
CA LYS A 99 -0.17 5.24 -11.90
C LYS A 99 -1.47 5.82 -12.42
N ILE A 100 -1.63 7.13 -12.28
CA ILE A 100 -2.84 7.86 -12.68
C ILE A 100 -2.52 8.69 -13.92
N ASN A 101 -3.06 8.29 -15.07
CA ASN A 101 -2.78 8.93 -16.34
C ASN A 101 -3.58 10.26 -16.52
N ASN A 102 -4.80 10.29 -16.02
CA ASN A 102 -5.71 11.44 -16.04
C ASN A 102 -5.69 12.26 -14.74
N LEU A 103 -4.51 12.32 -14.06
CA LEU A 103 -4.33 13.00 -12.77
C LEU A 103 -4.81 14.45 -12.79
N ARG A 104 -4.42 15.23 -13.82
CA ARG A 104 -4.78 16.65 -13.93
C ARG A 104 -6.27 16.86 -14.15
N GLU A 105 -6.87 16.07 -15.02
CA GLU A 105 -8.32 16.14 -15.31
C GLU A 105 -9.15 15.92 -14.03
N ILE A 106 -8.82 14.87 -13.27
CA ILE A 106 -9.52 14.60 -11.99
C ILE A 106 -9.27 15.73 -10.99
N ALA A 107 -8.04 16.24 -10.93
CA ALA A 107 -7.70 17.33 -10.01
C ALA A 107 -8.45 18.62 -10.33
N ASP A 108 -8.56 18.98 -11.61
CA ASP A 108 -9.31 20.16 -12.04
C ASP A 108 -10.81 20.01 -11.69
N GLU A 109 -11.40 18.83 -11.91
CA GLU A 109 -12.77 18.52 -11.48
C GLU A 109 -12.96 18.70 -9.95
N LEU A 110 -12.00 18.26 -9.13
CA LEU A 110 -12.06 18.40 -7.68
C LEU A 110 -11.92 19.87 -7.25
N LEU A 111 -11.05 20.65 -7.90
CA LEU A 111 -10.89 22.08 -7.64
C LEU A 111 -12.15 22.88 -8.02
N GLU A 112 -12.81 22.57 -9.14
CA GLU A 112 -14.10 23.15 -9.53
C GLU A 112 -15.18 22.88 -8.46
N ARG A 113 -15.13 21.74 -7.78
CA ARG A 113 -15.98 21.39 -6.65
C ARG A 113 -15.55 22.04 -5.32
N ARG A 114 -14.58 22.98 -5.37
CA ARG A 114 -14.02 23.71 -4.21
C ARG A 114 -13.29 22.80 -3.22
N MET A 115 -12.83 21.64 -3.66
CA MET A 115 -11.89 20.84 -2.88
C MET A 115 -10.49 21.44 -3.03
N HIS A 116 -9.59 21.14 -2.11
CA HIS A 116 -8.22 21.66 -2.12
C HIS A 116 -7.22 20.55 -1.87
N PHE A 117 -6.01 20.76 -2.37
CA PHE A 117 -4.85 19.91 -2.12
C PHE A 117 -3.92 20.62 -1.15
N SER A 118 -3.48 19.90 -0.12
CA SER A 118 -2.61 20.41 0.94
C SER A 118 -1.20 19.83 0.88
N GLU A 119 -1.06 18.61 0.36
CA GLU A 119 0.21 17.91 0.26
C GLU A 119 0.80 18.11 -1.14
N LEU A 120 1.82 18.96 -1.25
CA LEU A 120 2.50 19.21 -2.53
C LEU A 120 3.62 18.19 -2.75
N SER A 121 3.68 17.63 -3.95
CA SER A 121 4.77 16.77 -4.41
C SER A 121 5.58 17.49 -5.49
N ALA A 122 6.72 18.10 -5.14
CA ALA A 122 7.62 18.79 -6.06
C ALA A 122 6.88 19.76 -7.03
N ASN A 123 5.98 20.58 -6.51
CA ASN A 123 5.09 21.50 -7.24
C ASN A 123 4.01 20.81 -8.10
N ASN A 124 3.78 19.52 -7.89
CA ASN A 124 2.72 18.77 -8.54
C ASN A 124 1.68 18.33 -7.51
N ILE A 125 0.51 17.91 -8.00
CA ILE A 125 -0.55 17.31 -7.21
C ILE A 125 -0.07 15.97 -6.70
N ASN A 126 -0.25 15.72 -5.40
CA ASN A 126 0.04 14.44 -4.78
C ASN A 126 -1.05 13.42 -5.17
N GLN A 127 -0.66 12.33 -5.86
CA GLN A 127 -1.59 11.30 -6.33
C GLN A 127 -2.32 10.60 -5.17
N THR A 128 -1.62 10.37 -4.06
CA THR A 128 -2.21 9.73 -2.87
C THR A 128 -3.25 10.63 -2.20
N GLU A 129 -3.02 11.95 -2.17
CA GLU A 129 -4.03 12.91 -1.68
C GLU A 129 -5.24 12.95 -2.60
N LEU A 130 -5.05 12.94 -3.93
CA LEU A 130 -6.16 12.86 -4.88
C LEU A 130 -7.01 11.62 -4.63
N VAL A 131 -6.37 10.46 -4.41
CA VAL A 131 -7.08 9.21 -4.05
C VAL A 131 -7.85 9.38 -2.75
N ALA A 132 -7.25 10.00 -1.72
CA ALA A 132 -7.93 10.27 -0.45
C ALA A 132 -9.15 11.19 -0.61
N LEU A 133 -9.05 12.23 -1.46
CA LEU A 133 -10.19 13.11 -1.77
C LEU A 133 -11.32 12.35 -2.47
N LEU A 134 -11.00 11.48 -3.43
CA LEU A 134 -12.00 10.61 -4.08
C LEU A 134 -12.65 9.64 -3.09
N ILE A 135 -11.88 9.04 -2.18
CA ILE A 135 -12.41 8.16 -1.13
C ILE A 135 -13.41 8.93 -0.25
N ASN A 136 -13.10 10.17 0.10
CA ASN A 136 -13.96 11.02 0.91
C ASN A 136 -15.26 11.47 0.21
N MET A 137 -15.41 11.25 -1.07
CA MET A 137 -16.68 11.47 -1.77
C MET A 137 -17.67 10.32 -1.58
N GLY A 138 -17.21 9.13 -1.15
CA GLY A 138 -18.06 7.99 -0.82
C GLY A 138 -18.68 8.14 0.58
N ARG A 139 -19.82 7.50 0.84
CA ARG A 139 -20.43 7.40 2.19
C ARG A 139 -19.72 6.37 3.06
N THR A 140 -19.04 5.43 2.43
CA THR A 140 -18.25 4.36 3.06
C THR A 140 -16.90 4.24 2.34
N PHE A 141 -15.92 3.58 2.97
CA PHE A 141 -14.64 3.30 2.30
C PHE A 141 -14.83 2.51 1.01
N VAL A 142 -15.73 1.51 0.99
CA VAL A 142 -16.01 0.70 -0.21
C VAL A 142 -16.56 1.56 -1.35
N GLU A 143 -17.53 2.44 -1.07
CA GLU A 143 -18.06 3.36 -2.08
C GLU A 143 -16.98 4.32 -2.61
N GLY A 144 -16.15 4.87 -1.72
CA GLY A 144 -15.05 5.77 -2.09
C GLY A 144 -13.98 5.07 -2.92
N ILE A 145 -13.57 3.87 -2.53
CA ILE A 145 -12.61 3.06 -3.31
C ILE A 145 -13.18 2.71 -4.70
N ASN A 146 -14.46 2.37 -4.78
CA ASN A 146 -15.12 2.14 -6.06
C ASN A 146 -15.20 3.40 -6.92
N LEU A 147 -15.29 4.59 -6.32
CA LEU A 147 -15.19 5.84 -7.08
C LEU A 147 -13.77 6.02 -7.65
N VAL A 148 -12.73 5.72 -6.85
CA VAL A 148 -11.34 5.68 -7.34
C VAL A 148 -11.21 4.76 -8.55
N TYR A 149 -11.73 3.52 -8.47
CA TYR A 149 -11.67 2.55 -9.57
C TYR A 149 -12.37 3.03 -10.85
N ARG A 150 -13.46 3.79 -10.73
CA ARG A 150 -14.18 4.32 -11.89
C ARG A 150 -13.57 5.57 -12.50
N LYS A 151 -12.91 6.41 -11.69
CA LYS A 151 -12.39 7.71 -12.10
C LYS A 151 -10.98 7.63 -12.66
N ILE A 152 -10.16 6.71 -12.15
CA ILE A 152 -8.74 6.65 -12.50
C ILE A 152 -8.55 5.87 -13.80
N GLU A 153 -7.88 6.52 -14.75
CA GLU A 153 -7.27 5.85 -15.90
C GLU A 153 -5.84 5.42 -15.53
N GLY A 154 -5.65 4.12 -15.33
CA GLY A 154 -4.37 3.59 -14.90
C GLY A 154 -4.49 2.45 -13.90
N SER A 155 -3.77 2.51 -12.80
CA SER A 155 -3.82 1.53 -11.71
C SER A 155 -3.67 2.21 -10.36
N CYS A 156 -4.33 1.65 -9.34
CA CYS A 156 -4.19 2.11 -7.97
C CYS A 156 -4.54 0.99 -7.00
N SER A 157 -3.52 0.39 -6.41
CA SER A 157 -3.65 -0.45 -5.22
C SER A 157 -3.35 0.37 -3.98
N MET A 158 -4.04 0.11 -2.88
CA MET A 158 -3.94 0.95 -1.68
C MET A 158 -4.08 0.17 -0.37
N LEU A 159 -3.47 0.71 0.69
CA LEU A 159 -3.74 0.34 2.06
C LEU A 159 -4.30 1.55 2.81
N ILE A 160 -5.33 1.34 3.62
CA ILE A 160 -5.94 2.35 4.46
C ILE A 160 -5.90 1.87 5.90
N LEU A 161 -5.16 2.59 6.75
CA LEU A 161 -5.09 2.34 8.18
C LEU A 161 -6.15 3.19 8.87
N THR A 162 -7.10 2.54 9.53
CA THR A 162 -8.13 3.18 10.36
C THR A 162 -7.86 2.90 11.84
N GLU A 163 -8.58 3.56 12.72
CA GLU A 163 -8.52 3.26 14.15
C GLU A 163 -9.01 1.84 14.49
N LYS A 164 -9.80 1.21 13.61
CA LYS A 164 -10.44 -0.09 13.83
C LYS A 164 -9.70 -1.26 13.17
N GLY A 165 -8.83 -0.99 12.22
CA GLY A 165 -8.14 -2.02 11.45
C GLY A 165 -7.59 -1.49 10.12
N LEU A 166 -7.17 -2.42 9.29
CA LEU A 166 -6.52 -2.18 8.02
C LEU A 166 -7.42 -2.59 6.85
N ILE A 167 -7.65 -1.70 5.89
CA ILE A 167 -8.29 -2.01 4.61
C ILE A 167 -7.20 -2.19 3.57
N ALA A 168 -7.28 -3.28 2.80
CA ALA A 168 -6.45 -3.50 1.62
C ALA A 168 -7.35 -3.59 0.40
N ALA A 169 -7.00 -2.82 -0.65
CA ALA A 169 -7.78 -2.75 -1.87
C ALA A 169 -6.86 -2.87 -3.09
N ARG A 170 -7.02 -3.99 -3.84
CA ARG A 170 -6.23 -4.24 -5.04
C ARG A 170 -6.81 -3.49 -6.22
N ASP A 171 -5.95 -2.95 -7.07
CA ASP A 171 -6.27 -2.31 -8.34
C ASP A 171 -7.41 -3.02 -9.09
N PHE A 172 -8.29 -2.23 -9.74
CA PHE A 172 -9.48 -2.71 -10.45
C PHE A 172 -9.22 -3.85 -11.44
N LEU A 173 -8.08 -3.80 -12.14
CA LEU A 173 -7.66 -4.85 -13.08
C LEU A 173 -6.60 -5.81 -12.49
N GLY A 174 -6.20 -5.61 -11.23
CA GLY A 174 -5.20 -6.46 -10.58
C GLY A 174 -3.77 -6.28 -11.10
N ARG A 175 -3.44 -5.14 -11.71
CA ARG A 175 -2.10 -4.88 -12.26
C ARG A 175 -1.01 -4.87 -11.22
N THR A 176 -1.29 -4.33 -10.03
CA THR A 176 -0.39 -4.33 -8.89
C THR A 176 -0.87 -5.36 -7.88
N PRO A 177 -0.09 -6.40 -7.58
CA PRO A 177 -0.49 -7.45 -6.67
C PRO A 177 -0.57 -6.94 -5.22
N ILE A 178 -1.43 -7.62 -4.45
CA ILE A 178 -1.49 -7.54 -3.00
C ILE A 178 -1.56 -8.96 -2.47
N VAL A 179 -0.67 -9.30 -1.56
CA VAL A 179 -0.63 -10.58 -0.90
C VAL A 179 -0.88 -10.42 0.60
N ILE A 180 -1.66 -11.33 1.17
CA ILE A 180 -1.95 -11.41 2.60
C ILE A 180 -1.08 -12.48 3.23
N GLY A 181 -0.41 -12.11 4.30
CA GLY A 181 0.31 -13.01 5.20
C GLY A 181 -0.40 -13.11 6.54
N LYS A 182 -0.26 -14.26 7.19
CA LYS A 182 -0.85 -14.55 8.50
C LYS A 182 0.14 -15.23 9.42
N LYS A 183 0.16 -14.81 10.66
CA LYS A 183 0.78 -15.53 11.79
C LYS A 183 -0.15 -15.48 13.00
N GLU A 184 0.20 -16.17 14.07
CA GLU A 184 -0.63 -16.18 15.29
C GLU A 184 -0.84 -14.76 15.83
N GLY A 185 -2.09 -14.33 15.90
CA GLY A 185 -2.49 -13.01 16.40
C GLY A 185 -2.06 -11.83 15.51
N ALA A 186 -1.73 -12.06 14.22
CA ALA A 186 -1.38 -10.98 13.31
C ALA A 186 -1.67 -11.30 11.84
N TYR A 187 -1.97 -10.24 11.09
CA TYR A 187 -2.00 -10.23 9.62
C TYR A 187 -1.00 -9.22 9.07
N ALA A 188 -0.47 -9.53 7.90
CA ALA A 188 0.33 -8.62 7.09
C ALA A 188 -0.23 -8.53 5.68
N VAL A 189 -0.02 -7.38 5.04
CA VAL A 189 -0.37 -7.11 3.66
C VAL A 189 0.86 -6.56 2.96
N SER A 190 1.24 -7.10 1.82
CA SER A 190 2.44 -6.64 1.09
C SER A 190 2.21 -6.63 -0.41
N SER A 191 3.01 -5.83 -1.11
CA SER A 191 3.13 -5.89 -2.58
C SER A 191 3.82 -7.15 -3.06
N GLU A 192 4.68 -7.74 -2.22
CA GLU A 192 5.48 -8.94 -2.51
C GLU A 192 5.53 -9.91 -1.33
N THR A 193 5.82 -11.18 -1.61
CA THR A 193 5.91 -12.23 -0.58
C THR A 193 7.24 -12.27 0.17
N THR A 194 8.27 -11.59 -0.31
CA THR A 194 9.66 -11.68 0.18
C THR A 194 9.82 -11.41 1.68
N SER A 195 9.03 -10.48 2.23
CA SER A 195 9.09 -10.13 3.66
C SER A 195 8.54 -11.23 4.58
N PHE A 196 7.62 -12.05 4.11
CA PHE A 196 6.85 -12.95 4.94
C PHE A 196 7.69 -14.01 5.67
N PRO A 197 8.57 -14.77 5.00
CA PRO A 197 9.36 -15.78 5.68
C PRO A 197 10.27 -15.21 6.78
N ASN A 198 10.78 -13.99 6.58
CA ASN A 198 11.69 -13.35 7.53
C ASN A 198 10.99 -12.67 8.71
N LEU A 199 9.66 -12.55 8.64
CA LEU A 199 8.80 -11.97 9.68
C LEU A 199 7.83 -13.00 10.26
N ASP A 200 8.07 -14.30 10.00
CA ASP A 200 7.28 -15.45 10.46
C ASP A 200 5.81 -15.42 9.96
N PHE A 201 5.53 -14.72 8.86
CA PHE A 201 4.21 -14.79 8.23
C PHE A 201 4.17 -15.92 7.21
N ASN A 202 3.10 -16.71 7.26
CA ASN A 202 2.74 -17.64 6.20
C ASN A 202 1.87 -16.91 5.17
N ARG A 203 2.11 -17.15 3.87
CA ARG A 203 1.22 -16.66 2.83
C ARG A 203 -0.16 -17.27 3.01
N GLU A 204 -1.17 -16.43 3.19
CA GLU A 204 -2.58 -16.84 3.30
C GLU A 204 -3.24 -16.89 1.92
N ARG A 205 -3.19 -15.77 1.19
CA ARG A 205 -3.72 -15.66 -0.18
C ARG A 205 -3.31 -14.36 -0.88
N ASP A 206 -3.50 -14.32 -2.19
CA ASP A 206 -3.48 -13.06 -2.96
C ASP A 206 -4.89 -12.47 -3.05
N LEU A 207 -5.00 -11.14 -3.10
CA LEU A 207 -6.25 -10.49 -3.43
C LEU A 207 -6.48 -10.55 -4.95
N GLY A 208 -7.72 -10.76 -5.34
CA GLY A 208 -8.14 -10.67 -6.74
C GLY A 208 -8.29 -9.23 -7.25
N PRO A 209 -8.51 -9.03 -8.56
CA PRO A 209 -8.71 -7.70 -9.15
C PRO A 209 -9.88 -6.95 -8.52
N GLY A 210 -9.66 -5.73 -8.06
CA GLY A 210 -10.69 -4.89 -7.45
C GLY A 210 -11.23 -5.39 -6.11
N GLU A 211 -10.64 -6.43 -5.55
CA GLU A 211 -11.03 -6.96 -4.25
C GLU A 211 -10.68 -6.00 -3.12
N ILE A 212 -11.58 -5.89 -2.14
CA ILE A 212 -11.42 -5.06 -0.94
C ILE A 212 -11.62 -5.94 0.28
N VAL A 213 -10.64 -5.94 1.18
CA VAL A 213 -10.71 -6.67 2.45
C VAL A 213 -10.48 -5.76 3.63
N PHE A 214 -11.07 -6.12 4.77
CA PHE A 214 -10.80 -5.50 6.06
C PHE A 214 -10.13 -6.51 6.98
N LEU A 215 -9.08 -6.09 7.65
CA LEU A 215 -8.27 -6.91 8.52
C LEU A 215 -8.25 -6.33 9.94
N THR A 216 -8.43 -7.21 10.89
CA THR A 216 -8.08 -6.99 12.30
C THR A 216 -6.94 -7.94 12.67
N ALA A 217 -6.44 -7.91 13.89
CA ALA A 217 -5.40 -8.85 14.33
C ALA A 217 -5.83 -10.33 14.25
N ASN A 218 -7.14 -10.61 14.25
CA ASN A 218 -7.68 -11.97 14.34
C ASN A 218 -8.59 -12.36 13.16
N THR A 219 -9.07 -11.41 12.37
CA THR A 219 -10.07 -11.65 11.33
C THR A 219 -9.67 -11.00 10.01
N LEU A 220 -10.07 -11.65 8.92
CA LEU A 220 -10.08 -11.09 7.57
C LEU A 220 -11.52 -11.17 7.07
N GLU A 221 -12.06 -10.03 6.69
CA GLU A 221 -13.41 -9.87 6.14
C GLU A 221 -13.32 -9.37 4.69
N VAL A 222 -14.02 -10.02 3.78
CA VAL A 222 -14.14 -9.57 2.39
C VAL A 222 -15.26 -8.54 2.31
N LEU A 223 -14.92 -7.27 2.05
CA LEU A 223 -15.87 -6.18 1.89
C LEU A 223 -16.39 -6.09 0.44
N GLN A 224 -15.59 -6.53 -0.51
CA GLN A 224 -15.94 -6.60 -1.93
C GLN A 224 -15.22 -7.77 -2.59
N GLU A 225 -15.97 -8.62 -3.25
CA GLU A 225 -15.46 -9.75 -4.03
C GLU A 225 -14.67 -9.29 -5.26
N PRO A 226 -13.71 -10.09 -5.73
CA PRO A 226 -12.90 -9.74 -6.89
C PRO A 226 -13.71 -9.70 -8.18
N PHE A 227 -13.30 -8.83 -9.11
CA PHE A 227 -13.81 -8.81 -10.46
C PHE A 227 -13.23 -9.97 -11.29
N LYS A 228 -13.94 -10.34 -12.36
CA LYS A 228 -13.55 -11.48 -13.21
C LYS A 228 -12.35 -11.20 -14.11
N ARG A 229 -12.13 -9.92 -14.50
CA ARG A 229 -11.09 -9.55 -15.45
C ARG A 229 -9.81 -9.19 -14.72
N GLU A 230 -8.73 -9.90 -15.03
CA GLU A 230 -7.39 -9.62 -14.52
C GLU A 230 -6.44 -9.25 -15.66
N GLN A 231 -5.57 -8.25 -15.38
CA GLN A 231 -4.50 -7.78 -16.25
C GLN A 231 -3.24 -7.51 -15.43
N ILE A 232 -2.68 -8.56 -14.82
CA ILE A 232 -1.46 -8.41 -14.04
C ILE A 232 -0.30 -7.95 -14.93
N CYS A 233 0.58 -7.13 -14.39
CA CYS A 233 1.72 -6.57 -15.11
C CYS A 233 2.85 -7.61 -15.22
N SER A 234 3.20 -8.06 -16.43
CA SER A 234 4.29 -9.02 -16.63
C SER A 234 5.67 -8.50 -16.22
N PHE A 235 5.88 -7.17 -16.16
CA PHE A 235 7.10 -6.56 -15.67
C PHE A 235 7.44 -6.92 -14.22
N LEU A 236 6.47 -7.36 -13.43
CA LEU A 236 6.69 -7.89 -12.09
C LEU A 236 7.68 -9.05 -12.11
N TRP A 237 7.53 -9.99 -13.04
CA TRP A 237 8.43 -11.15 -13.14
C TRP A 237 9.73 -10.84 -13.89
N VAL A 238 9.67 -10.08 -14.97
CA VAL A 238 10.84 -9.90 -15.84
C VAL A 238 11.78 -8.79 -15.37
N TYR A 239 11.29 -7.83 -14.59
CA TYR A 239 12.09 -6.65 -14.24
C TYR A 239 12.06 -6.27 -12.75
N TYR A 240 10.87 -6.07 -12.15
CA TYR A 240 10.78 -5.46 -10.83
C TYR A 240 10.92 -6.42 -9.67
N GLY A 241 10.25 -7.57 -9.75
CA GLY A 241 10.06 -8.46 -8.61
C GLY A 241 11.38 -8.97 -8.05
N PHE A 242 11.41 -9.08 -6.73
CA PHE A 242 12.54 -9.74 -6.08
C PHE A 242 12.57 -11.23 -6.47
N PRO A 243 13.75 -11.85 -6.75
CA PRO A 243 13.82 -13.22 -7.23
C PRO A 243 13.07 -14.24 -6.38
N ALA A 244 13.13 -14.11 -5.05
CA ALA A 244 12.45 -15.00 -4.12
C ALA A 244 10.94 -14.70 -3.95
N SER A 245 10.39 -13.68 -4.64
CA SER A 245 8.98 -13.34 -4.54
C SER A 245 8.12 -14.17 -5.48
N ASP A 246 6.87 -14.37 -5.06
CA ASP A 246 5.80 -14.94 -5.86
C ASP A 246 4.71 -13.90 -6.13
N TYR A 247 4.16 -13.91 -7.33
CA TYR A 247 2.95 -13.18 -7.71
C TYR A 247 1.93 -14.15 -8.28
N ASN A 248 0.73 -14.16 -7.74
CA ASN A 248 -0.32 -15.13 -8.08
C ASN A 248 0.19 -16.59 -8.09
N GLY A 249 1.08 -16.94 -7.16
CA GLY A 249 1.66 -18.28 -7.05
C GLY A 249 2.73 -18.63 -8.08
N ILE A 250 3.20 -17.66 -8.85
CA ILE A 250 4.26 -17.87 -9.86
C ILE A 250 5.53 -17.16 -9.37
N ASN A 251 6.60 -17.93 -9.18
CA ASN A 251 7.87 -17.42 -8.67
C ASN A 251 8.62 -16.63 -9.73
N VAL A 252 9.23 -15.52 -9.29
CA VAL A 252 9.97 -14.57 -10.16
C VAL A 252 11.21 -15.22 -10.78
N GLU A 253 12.02 -15.91 -10.00
CA GLU A 253 13.25 -16.54 -10.46
C GLU A 253 12.98 -17.66 -11.48
N ALA A 254 11.97 -18.49 -11.21
CA ALA A 254 11.54 -19.56 -12.12
C ALA A 254 11.11 -19.02 -13.50
N VAL A 255 10.43 -17.87 -13.54
CA VAL A 255 10.07 -17.21 -14.82
C VAL A 255 11.31 -16.70 -15.56
N ARG A 256 12.24 -16.07 -14.84
CA ARG A 256 13.48 -15.55 -15.43
C ARG A 256 14.35 -16.67 -15.98
N GLU A 257 14.52 -17.77 -15.25
CA GLU A 257 15.23 -18.95 -15.74
C GLU A 257 14.56 -19.57 -16.97
N ALA A 258 13.23 -19.68 -16.96
CA ALA A 258 12.51 -20.24 -18.11
C ALA A 258 12.67 -19.38 -19.38
N ASN A 259 12.75 -18.04 -19.23
CA ASN A 259 13.01 -17.14 -20.34
C ASN A 259 14.45 -17.31 -20.89
N CYS A 260 15.46 -17.37 -20.00
CA CYS A 260 16.86 -17.58 -20.43
C CYS A 260 17.10 -18.93 -21.14
N ARG A 261 16.30 -19.96 -20.84
CA ARG A 261 16.45 -21.29 -21.52
C ARG A 261 15.82 -21.35 -22.91
N ARG A 262 15.04 -20.33 -23.31
CA ARG A 262 14.38 -20.24 -24.63
C ARG A 262 15.18 -19.43 -25.65
N GLU A 263 16.23 -18.72 -25.20
CA GLU A 263 17.21 -18.05 -26.05
C GLU A 263 18.40 -19.01 -26.39
#